data_cb414e26383ba260ec1ee365feaf75be
#
_entry.id   cb414e26383ba260ec1ee365feaf75be
#
_cell.length_a   1.000
_cell.length_b   1.000
_cell.length_c   1.000
_cell.angle_alpha   90.00
_cell.angle_beta   90.00
_cell.angle_gamma   90.00
#
_symmetry.space_group_name_H-M   'P 1'
#
loop_
_entity.id
_entity.type
_entity.pdbx_description
1 polymer ?
#
loop_
_entity_poly.entity_id
_entity_poly.type
_entity_poly.pdbx_seq_one_letter_code
_entity_poly.pdbx_strand_id
1 'polypeptide(L)'
;MKPYPDNQWNSWQEGDDGTNKWVCVQAVYVDAENNLWVVDPACPNMEQVYDASVKLVKFNLATNRIEDVYRFEDVLSNKSYINDVRVDTHRQVAYLTNSNEGGIVVVNLETGTSRQVLRNHPSVKHDPSFTLIVDGKEFKKQGQPVHLQSDGIALTPDGEWLYYKPLTDNKLYRIRTDYLRNEALPDDQREAAVEDLGQFAVTDGMIFDINGNLYLGDYQHDKLVRLTPAHKLEDVVADERLIWPDSYSMSTDGYLYISCSQINKQPDYNEGENKRTTPYAIYRMKLPDT
;
A
#
# COMPACT_ATOMS: atom_id res chain seq x y z
N MET A 1 -23.44 7.54 6.55
CA MET A 1 -22.15 6.89 6.87
C MET A 1 -21.92 7.07 8.36
N LYS A 2 -21.41 6.05 9.07
CA LYS A 2 -21.11 6.16 10.51
C LYS A 2 -19.63 6.43 10.67
N PRO A 3 -19.19 7.46 11.43
CA PRO A 3 -17.79 7.73 11.71
C PRO A 3 -17.14 6.58 12.49
N TYR A 4 -15.91 6.23 12.16
CA TYR A 4 -15.13 5.18 12.84
C TYR A 4 -13.79 5.74 13.32
N PRO A 5 -13.37 5.46 14.56
CA PRO A 5 -14.12 4.77 15.62
C PRO A 5 -15.29 5.61 16.16
N ASP A 6 -15.23 6.92 16.10
CA ASP A 6 -16.21 7.86 16.61
C ASP A 6 -16.12 9.25 15.92
N ASN A 7 -16.97 10.19 16.35
CA ASN A 7 -17.00 11.55 15.81
C ASN A 7 -15.74 12.34 16.17
N GLN A 8 -15.10 12.11 17.30
CA GLN A 8 -13.91 12.85 17.71
C GLN A 8 -12.74 12.56 16.80
N TRP A 9 -12.48 11.29 16.48
CA TRP A 9 -11.43 10.90 15.54
C TRP A 9 -11.68 11.42 14.12
N ASN A 10 -12.95 11.64 13.75
CA ASN A 10 -13.32 12.15 12.42
C ASN A 10 -13.59 13.67 12.38
N SER A 11 -13.13 14.43 13.38
CA SER A 11 -13.42 15.85 13.52
C SER A 11 -12.27 16.78 13.11
N TRP A 12 -11.17 16.27 12.56
CA TRP A 12 -10.01 17.08 12.19
C TRP A 12 -10.37 18.12 11.12
N GLN A 13 -9.84 19.32 11.29
CA GLN A 13 -9.88 20.40 10.32
C GLN A 13 -8.47 20.98 10.19
N GLU A 14 -8.18 21.62 9.06
CA GLU A 14 -6.89 22.26 8.84
C GLU A 14 -6.55 23.24 9.97
N GLY A 15 -5.34 23.05 10.55
CA GLY A 15 -4.88 23.82 11.70
C GLY A 15 -5.18 23.17 13.06
N ASP A 16 -5.96 22.07 13.10
CA ASP A 16 -6.16 21.30 14.32
C ASP A 16 -4.95 20.42 14.66
N ASP A 17 -4.81 20.09 15.94
CA ASP A 17 -3.97 18.98 16.38
C ASP A 17 -4.56 17.65 15.85
N GLY A 18 -3.83 16.98 14.97
CA GLY A 18 -4.21 15.71 14.36
C GLY A 18 -3.72 14.48 15.12
N THR A 19 -3.07 14.65 16.28
CA THR A 19 -2.44 13.56 17.06
C THR A 19 -3.41 12.40 17.34
N ASN A 20 -4.65 12.70 17.73
CA ASN A 20 -5.71 11.72 18.02
C ASN A 20 -6.96 11.96 17.14
N LYS A 21 -6.75 12.37 15.90
CA LYS A 21 -7.78 12.54 14.88
C LYS A 21 -7.28 11.99 13.56
N TRP A 22 -8.18 11.56 12.70
CA TRP A 22 -7.86 11.25 11.31
C TRP A 22 -7.63 12.53 10.53
N VAL A 23 -6.45 12.65 9.93
CA VAL A 23 -6.09 13.76 9.04
C VAL A 23 -6.41 13.38 7.60
N CYS A 24 -5.84 12.27 7.13
CA CYS A 24 -6.17 11.69 5.83
C CYS A 24 -5.85 10.18 5.84
N VAL A 25 -6.82 9.35 6.20
CA VAL A 25 -6.64 7.90 6.18
C VAL A 25 -6.33 7.43 4.76
N GLN A 26 -5.22 6.71 4.59
CA GLN A 26 -4.76 6.20 3.30
C GLN A 26 -5.05 4.72 3.12
N ALA A 27 -4.71 3.89 4.09
CA ALA A 27 -4.88 2.46 3.95
C ALA A 27 -5.48 1.83 5.21
N VAL A 28 -6.13 0.70 5.00
CA VAL A 28 -6.62 -0.19 6.06
C VAL A 28 -6.20 -1.63 5.75
N TYR A 29 -5.78 -2.35 6.77
CA TYR A 29 -5.37 -3.74 6.65
C TYR A 29 -5.90 -4.54 7.85
N VAL A 30 -6.40 -5.75 7.61
CA VAL A 30 -6.79 -6.67 8.68
C VAL A 30 -5.78 -7.81 8.72
N ASP A 31 -5.18 -8.02 9.90
CA ASP A 31 -4.20 -9.06 10.12
C ASP A 31 -4.83 -10.43 10.43
N ALA A 32 -3.98 -11.47 10.57
CA ALA A 32 -4.40 -12.83 10.85
C ALA A 32 -5.04 -13.01 12.24
N GLU A 33 -4.82 -12.07 13.16
CA GLU A 33 -5.38 -12.07 14.52
C GLU A 33 -6.66 -11.25 14.64
N ASN A 34 -7.23 -10.82 13.49
CA ASN A 34 -8.45 -10.02 13.42
C ASN A 34 -8.31 -8.63 14.05
N ASN A 35 -7.12 -8.01 13.91
CA ASN A 35 -6.93 -6.61 14.22
C ASN A 35 -7.00 -5.78 12.93
N LEU A 36 -7.62 -4.60 13.03
CA LEU A 36 -7.62 -3.60 11.95
C LEU A 36 -6.47 -2.62 12.17
N TRP A 37 -5.64 -2.48 11.16
CA TRP A 37 -4.57 -1.49 11.10
C TRP A 37 -4.98 -0.37 10.16
N VAL A 38 -4.81 0.88 10.61
CA VAL A 38 -5.18 2.07 9.85
C VAL A 38 -3.95 2.96 9.70
N VAL A 39 -3.59 3.25 8.45
CA VAL A 39 -2.49 4.16 8.11
C VAL A 39 -3.04 5.55 7.87
N ASP A 40 -2.53 6.51 8.61
CA ASP A 40 -2.80 7.94 8.40
C ASP A 40 -1.48 8.67 8.15
N PRO A 41 -1.13 8.96 6.88
CA PRO A 41 0.07 9.72 6.53
C PRO A 41 0.02 11.17 6.96
N ALA A 42 -1.12 11.64 7.46
CA ALA A 42 -1.35 13.02 7.84
C ALA A 42 -0.86 14.04 6.79
N CYS A 43 -1.06 13.72 5.50
CA CYS A 43 -0.59 14.48 4.36
C CYS A 43 -1.71 14.66 3.32
N PRO A 44 -2.73 15.48 3.58
CA PRO A 44 -3.83 15.70 2.65
C PRO A 44 -3.33 16.11 1.26
N ASN A 45 -3.89 15.50 0.21
CA ASN A 45 -3.52 15.72 -1.19
C ASN A 45 -2.04 15.47 -1.54
N MET A 46 -1.28 14.83 -0.64
CA MET A 46 0.18 14.63 -0.75
C MET A 46 0.98 15.95 -0.79
N GLU A 47 0.46 17.03 -0.20
CA GLU A 47 1.05 18.35 -0.26
C GLU A 47 1.87 18.70 0.98
N GLN A 48 1.28 18.53 2.16
CA GLN A 48 1.91 18.89 3.43
C GLN A 48 1.70 17.81 4.47
N VAL A 49 2.79 17.35 5.06
CA VAL A 49 2.77 16.44 6.21
C VAL A 49 2.56 17.23 7.49
N TYR A 50 1.62 16.79 8.32
CA TYR A 50 1.40 17.27 9.68
C TYR A 50 2.15 16.32 10.63
N ASP A 51 3.44 16.55 10.84
CA ASP A 51 4.43 15.61 11.40
C ASP A 51 3.95 14.84 12.64
N ALA A 52 3.52 15.54 13.69
CA ALA A 52 3.05 14.89 14.92
C ALA A 52 1.76 14.07 14.74
N SER A 53 1.13 14.14 13.56
CA SER A 53 -0.15 13.51 13.27
C SER A 53 -0.03 12.23 12.45
N VAL A 54 1.16 11.94 11.88
CA VAL A 54 1.42 10.69 11.14
C VAL A 54 1.33 9.50 12.08
N LYS A 55 0.54 8.48 11.73
CA LYS A 55 0.31 7.34 12.62
C LYS A 55 -0.11 6.06 11.93
N LEU A 56 0.21 4.94 12.57
CA LEU A 56 -0.38 3.64 12.35
C LEU A 56 -1.17 3.27 13.60
N VAL A 57 -2.46 2.99 13.44
CA VAL A 57 -3.37 2.70 14.56
C VAL A 57 -3.85 1.27 14.48
N LYS A 58 -3.71 0.54 15.59
CA LYS A 58 -4.21 -0.83 15.77
C LYS A 58 -5.54 -0.83 16.50
N PHE A 59 -6.53 -1.48 15.91
CA PHE A 59 -7.83 -1.75 16.53
C PHE A 59 -8.05 -3.23 16.71
N ASN A 60 -8.57 -3.62 17.85
CA ASN A 60 -9.12 -4.94 18.06
C ASN A 60 -10.55 -4.96 17.54
N LEU A 61 -10.83 -5.75 16.50
CA LEU A 61 -12.16 -5.81 15.89
C LEU A 61 -13.22 -6.51 16.75
N ALA A 62 -12.82 -7.37 17.71
CA ALA A 62 -13.75 -8.02 18.61
C ALA A 62 -14.31 -7.05 19.67
N THR A 63 -13.47 -6.11 20.13
CA THR A 63 -13.85 -5.10 21.14
C THR A 63 -14.18 -3.73 20.55
N ASN A 64 -13.80 -3.50 19.30
CA ASN A 64 -13.90 -2.21 18.58
C ASN A 64 -13.13 -1.07 19.28
N ARG A 65 -11.98 -1.40 19.87
CA ARG A 65 -11.15 -0.43 20.61
C ARG A 65 -9.78 -0.28 19.97
N ILE A 66 -9.23 0.94 20.07
CA ILE A 66 -7.84 1.20 19.81
C ILE A 66 -7.02 0.44 20.87
N GLU A 67 -6.04 -0.35 20.42
CA GLU A 67 -5.06 -1.00 21.29
C GLU A 67 -3.75 -0.24 21.32
N ASP A 68 -3.25 0.18 20.14
CA ASP A 68 -1.97 0.85 20.01
C ASP A 68 -2.01 1.96 18.96
N VAL A 69 -1.14 2.97 19.14
CA VAL A 69 -0.88 4.06 18.19
C VAL A 69 0.62 4.24 18.04
N TYR A 70 1.13 3.88 16.87
CA TYR A 70 2.55 4.04 16.50
C TYR A 70 2.75 5.37 15.77
N ARG A 71 3.82 6.10 16.12
CA ARG A 71 4.14 7.43 15.59
C ARG A 71 5.52 7.43 14.94
N PHE A 72 5.75 8.37 14.03
CA PHE A 72 6.90 8.34 13.12
C PHE A 72 7.70 9.66 13.13
N GLU A 73 7.69 10.40 14.22
CA GLU A 73 8.25 11.75 14.32
C GLU A 73 9.74 11.85 13.92
N ASP A 74 10.54 10.82 14.23
CA ASP A 74 11.99 10.82 13.95
C ASP A 74 12.38 10.05 12.68
N VAL A 75 11.41 9.49 11.95
CA VAL A 75 11.68 8.56 10.84
C VAL A 75 11.34 9.15 9.49
N LEU A 76 10.30 9.96 9.43
CA LEU A 76 9.73 10.52 8.21
C LEU A 76 10.14 11.98 8.05
N SER A 77 10.30 12.41 6.80
CA SER A 77 10.48 13.80 6.45
C SER A 77 9.12 14.49 6.21
N ASN A 78 9.14 15.79 6.09
CA ASN A 78 7.97 16.59 5.70
C ASN A 78 7.49 16.34 4.25
N LYS A 79 8.18 15.46 3.51
CA LYS A 79 7.81 15.02 2.16
C LYS A 79 7.37 13.56 2.11
N SER A 80 7.39 12.86 3.21
CA SER A 80 7.01 11.46 3.27
C SER A 80 5.51 11.27 3.07
N TYR A 81 5.13 10.16 2.43
CA TYR A 81 3.74 9.72 2.34
C TYR A 81 3.70 8.22 2.60
N ILE A 82 3.46 7.84 3.86
CA ILE A 82 3.27 6.42 4.17
C ILE A 82 1.93 5.96 3.57
N ASN A 83 1.96 4.85 2.83
CA ASN A 83 0.83 4.44 2.03
C ASN A 83 0.23 3.14 2.55
N ASP A 84 0.78 2.00 2.20
CA ASP A 84 0.19 0.70 2.52
C ASP A 84 0.98 0.00 3.64
N VAL A 85 0.35 -0.99 4.30
CA VAL A 85 0.93 -1.71 5.43
C VAL A 85 0.72 -3.21 5.32
N ARG A 86 1.74 -3.98 5.72
CA ARG A 86 1.62 -5.42 6.02
C ARG A 86 2.19 -5.70 7.39
N VAL A 87 1.51 -6.57 8.12
CA VAL A 87 1.84 -6.88 9.52
C VAL A 87 2.15 -8.36 9.67
N ASP A 88 3.30 -8.64 10.24
CA ASP A 88 3.70 -9.95 10.74
C ASP A 88 3.39 -10.01 12.24
N THR A 89 2.23 -10.51 12.59
CA THR A 89 1.81 -10.62 14.01
C THR A 89 2.66 -11.61 14.77
N HIS A 90 3.21 -12.63 14.09
CA HIS A 90 4.05 -13.63 14.71
C HIS A 90 5.42 -13.08 15.13
N ARG A 91 5.99 -12.19 14.29
CA ARG A 91 7.28 -11.54 14.58
C ARG A 91 7.14 -10.14 15.17
N GLN A 92 5.90 -9.69 15.40
CA GLN A 92 5.58 -8.36 15.94
C GLN A 92 6.24 -7.21 15.16
N VAL A 93 6.08 -7.21 13.83
CA VAL A 93 6.65 -6.21 12.93
C VAL A 93 5.61 -5.76 11.90
N ALA A 94 5.55 -4.45 11.65
CA ALA A 94 4.84 -3.89 10.52
C ALA A 94 5.82 -3.31 9.49
N TYR A 95 5.45 -3.46 8.20
CA TYR A 95 6.16 -2.91 7.05
C TYR A 95 5.24 -1.96 6.33
N LEU A 96 5.69 -0.72 6.08
CA LEU A 96 4.93 0.29 5.35
C LEU A 96 5.74 0.83 4.17
N THR A 97 5.06 1.21 3.11
CA THR A 97 5.68 1.88 1.96
C THR A 97 5.64 3.41 2.12
N ASN A 98 6.62 4.09 1.53
CA ASN A 98 6.66 5.56 1.42
C ASN A 98 6.59 5.94 -0.07
N SER A 99 5.40 6.33 -0.53
CA SER A 99 5.11 6.51 -1.95
C SER A 99 5.62 7.85 -2.52
N ASN A 100 5.96 8.81 -1.66
CA ASN A 100 6.44 10.10 -2.15
C ASN A 100 7.97 10.16 -2.25
N GLU A 101 8.68 9.66 -1.23
CA GLU A 101 10.15 9.65 -1.22
C GLU A 101 10.76 8.30 -1.60
N GLY A 102 9.99 7.23 -1.55
CA GLY A 102 10.48 5.86 -1.66
C GLY A 102 11.12 5.37 -0.36
N GLY A 103 11.09 4.06 -0.16
CA GLY A 103 11.60 3.39 1.03
C GLY A 103 10.57 2.47 1.68
N ILE A 104 11.06 1.65 2.59
CA ILE A 104 10.24 0.79 3.44
C ILE A 104 10.42 1.23 4.89
N VAL A 105 9.33 1.53 5.57
CA VAL A 105 9.32 1.79 7.02
C VAL A 105 9.09 0.47 7.74
N VAL A 106 9.97 0.15 8.68
CA VAL A 106 9.90 -1.06 9.51
C VAL A 106 9.58 -0.62 10.94
N VAL A 107 8.50 -1.14 11.49
CA VAL A 107 8.03 -0.83 12.85
C VAL A 107 8.14 -2.07 13.72
N ASN A 108 8.87 -1.97 14.81
CA ASN A 108 8.84 -2.97 15.86
C ASN A 108 7.59 -2.73 16.74
N LEU A 109 6.64 -3.65 16.72
CA LEU A 109 5.36 -3.48 17.39
C LEU A 109 5.44 -3.69 18.92
N GLU A 110 6.49 -4.36 19.40
CA GLU A 110 6.70 -4.54 20.86
C GLU A 110 7.26 -3.27 21.49
N THR A 111 8.19 -2.59 20.81
CA THR A 111 8.89 -1.41 21.35
C THR A 111 8.30 -0.10 20.89
N GLY A 112 7.54 -0.11 19.80
CA GLY A 112 7.04 1.09 19.11
C GLY A 112 8.12 1.82 18.29
N THR A 113 9.36 1.32 18.24
CA THR A 113 10.43 1.94 17.47
C THR A 113 10.25 1.69 15.98
N SER A 114 10.64 2.65 15.15
CA SER A 114 10.56 2.54 13.71
C SER A 114 11.83 3.04 13.03
N ARG A 115 12.06 2.61 11.80
CA ARG A 115 13.14 3.10 10.94
C ARG A 115 12.75 2.94 9.47
N GLN A 116 13.30 3.80 8.63
CA GLN A 116 13.12 3.68 7.19
C GLN A 116 14.40 3.13 6.55
N VAL A 117 14.25 2.11 5.71
CA VAL A 117 15.32 1.41 4.99
C VAL A 117 15.14 1.55 3.47
N LEU A 118 16.17 1.23 2.69
CA LEU A 118 16.18 1.28 1.22
C LEU A 118 15.87 2.67 0.63
N ARG A 119 16.01 3.76 1.37
CA ARG A 119 15.59 5.12 0.96
C ARG A 119 16.04 5.56 -0.42
N ASN A 120 17.25 5.17 -0.84
CA ASN A 120 17.85 5.57 -2.09
C ASN A 120 18.02 4.42 -3.08
N HIS A 121 17.59 3.22 -2.70
CA HIS A 121 17.72 2.06 -3.58
C HIS A 121 16.77 2.17 -4.79
N PRO A 122 17.21 1.82 -6.01
CA PRO A 122 16.36 1.91 -7.21
C PRO A 122 15.03 1.15 -7.10
N SER A 123 14.97 0.05 -6.35
CA SER A 123 13.76 -0.77 -6.20
C SER A 123 12.58 -0.07 -5.55
N VAL A 124 12.84 1.01 -4.81
CA VAL A 124 11.79 1.81 -4.16
C VAL A 124 11.49 3.11 -4.92
N LYS A 125 12.13 3.31 -6.08
CA LYS A 125 11.98 4.50 -6.93
C LYS A 125 11.33 4.15 -8.26
N HIS A 126 10.53 5.07 -8.78
CA HIS A 126 10.06 5.03 -10.15
C HIS A 126 11.26 4.96 -11.13
N ASP A 127 11.18 4.07 -12.13
CA ASP A 127 12.18 4.01 -13.20
C ASP A 127 11.92 5.15 -14.21
N PRO A 128 12.82 6.13 -14.34
CA PRO A 128 12.60 7.27 -15.24
C PRO A 128 12.53 6.89 -16.71
N SER A 129 12.92 5.67 -17.08
CA SER A 129 12.79 5.15 -18.45
C SER A 129 11.40 4.56 -18.73
N PHE A 130 10.58 4.34 -17.70
CA PHE A 130 9.23 3.79 -17.83
C PHE A 130 8.20 4.91 -18.03
N THR A 131 7.40 4.81 -19.08
CA THR A 131 6.27 5.72 -19.31
C THR A 131 4.96 5.00 -18.98
N LEU A 132 4.26 5.48 -17.96
CA LEU A 132 2.97 4.93 -17.56
C LEU A 132 1.87 5.37 -18.54
N ILE A 133 1.21 4.39 -19.16
CA ILE A 133 0.07 4.62 -20.06
C ILE A 133 -1.20 4.09 -19.37
N VAL A 134 -2.20 4.92 -19.19
CA VAL A 134 -3.50 4.54 -18.65
C VAL A 134 -4.60 5.11 -19.55
N ASP A 135 -5.64 4.37 -19.83
CA ASP A 135 -6.70 4.77 -20.78
C ASP A 135 -6.13 5.18 -22.17
N GLY A 136 -5.04 4.53 -22.62
CA GLY A 136 -4.40 4.79 -23.91
C GLY A 136 -3.61 6.08 -24.02
N LYS A 137 -3.37 6.79 -22.93
CA LYS A 137 -2.58 8.04 -22.86
C LYS A 137 -1.58 8.00 -21.71
N GLU A 138 -0.50 8.79 -21.84
CA GLU A 138 0.45 8.99 -20.75
C GLU A 138 -0.26 9.54 -19.51
N PHE A 139 -0.01 8.92 -18.36
CA PHE A 139 -0.66 9.29 -17.10
C PHE A 139 0.00 10.54 -16.52
N LYS A 140 -0.74 11.65 -16.57
CA LYS A 140 -0.27 12.98 -16.16
C LYS A 140 -1.20 13.62 -15.16
N LYS A 141 -0.61 14.33 -14.19
CA LYS A 141 -1.31 15.23 -13.29
C LYS A 141 -0.95 16.67 -13.68
N GLN A 142 -1.94 17.50 -14.06
CA GLN A 142 -1.72 18.88 -14.48
C GLN A 142 -0.66 19.02 -15.59
N GLY A 143 -0.66 18.10 -16.55
CA GLY A 143 0.27 18.09 -17.69
C GLY A 143 1.67 17.53 -17.41
N GLN A 144 2.00 17.16 -16.18
CA GLN A 144 3.27 16.56 -15.81
C GLN A 144 3.12 15.04 -15.60
N PRO A 145 4.07 14.20 -16.07
CA PRO A 145 4.08 12.77 -15.76
C PRO A 145 4.02 12.51 -14.26
N VAL A 146 3.25 11.51 -13.85
CA VAL A 146 3.14 11.12 -12.45
C VAL A 146 4.23 10.11 -12.11
N HIS A 147 5.03 10.43 -11.12
CA HIS A 147 6.10 9.57 -10.61
C HIS A 147 5.88 9.32 -9.12
N LEU A 148 5.31 8.16 -8.79
CA LEU A 148 5.13 7.71 -7.41
C LEU A 148 6.07 6.54 -7.12
N GLN A 149 6.64 6.57 -5.94
CA GLN A 149 7.67 5.64 -5.49
C GLN A 149 7.05 4.34 -4.93
N SER A 150 7.73 3.66 -3.98
CA SER A 150 7.24 2.42 -3.38
C SER A 150 5.84 2.57 -2.81
N ASP A 151 4.94 1.71 -3.26
CA ASP A 151 3.50 1.76 -2.97
C ASP A 151 2.96 0.37 -2.68
N GLY A 152 2.69 -0.42 -3.73
CA GLY A 152 2.20 -1.78 -3.58
C GLY A 152 3.14 -2.64 -2.74
N ILE A 153 2.58 -3.36 -1.76
CA ILE A 153 3.31 -4.18 -0.80
C ILE A 153 2.52 -5.46 -0.47
N ALA A 154 3.21 -6.59 -0.38
CA ALA A 154 2.63 -7.87 0.06
C ALA A 154 3.63 -8.67 0.87
N LEU A 155 3.17 -9.30 1.94
CA LEU A 155 3.96 -10.20 2.78
C LEU A 155 3.55 -11.64 2.47
N THR A 156 4.53 -12.53 2.28
CA THR A 156 4.22 -13.96 2.09
C THR A 156 3.54 -14.55 3.32
N PRO A 157 2.71 -15.61 3.18
CA PRO A 157 1.98 -16.20 4.30
C PRO A 157 2.86 -16.68 5.45
N ASP A 158 4.11 -17.10 5.16
CA ASP A 158 5.11 -17.50 6.16
C ASP A 158 5.87 -16.31 6.78
N GLY A 159 5.64 -15.10 6.27
CA GLY A 159 6.32 -13.87 6.71
C GLY A 159 7.80 -13.79 6.31
N GLU A 160 8.30 -14.68 5.44
CA GLU A 160 9.72 -14.73 5.08
C GLU A 160 10.14 -13.70 4.03
N TRP A 161 9.20 -13.28 3.15
CA TRP A 161 9.48 -12.36 2.07
C TRP A 161 8.50 -11.20 2.04
N LEU A 162 9.04 -10.00 1.86
CA LEU A 162 8.28 -8.80 1.52
C LEU A 162 8.43 -8.53 0.02
N TYR A 163 7.30 -8.49 -0.69
CA TYR A 163 7.20 -8.06 -2.08
C TYR A 163 6.74 -6.61 -2.12
N TYR A 164 7.33 -5.81 -2.98
CA TYR A 164 6.98 -4.39 -3.11
C TYR A 164 7.36 -3.86 -4.49
N LYS A 165 6.78 -2.70 -4.85
CA LYS A 165 7.07 -2.03 -6.12
C LYS A 165 6.73 -0.55 -6.07
N PRO A 166 7.34 0.30 -6.94
CA PRO A 166 6.83 1.65 -7.19
C PRO A 166 5.46 1.60 -7.88
N LEU A 167 4.57 2.57 -7.57
CA LEU A 167 3.23 2.63 -8.17
C LEU A 167 3.30 2.79 -9.69
N THR A 168 4.10 3.75 -10.15
CA THR A 168 4.20 4.14 -11.57
C THR A 168 5.31 3.40 -12.29
N ASP A 169 5.41 2.09 -12.09
CA ASP A 169 6.40 1.20 -12.67
C ASP A 169 5.79 -0.19 -12.91
N ASN A 170 6.42 -1.02 -13.73
CA ASN A 170 6.01 -2.40 -13.97
C ASN A 170 6.97 -3.45 -13.38
N LYS A 171 8.02 -3.04 -12.68
CA LYS A 171 8.95 -3.95 -11.99
C LYS A 171 8.42 -4.37 -10.64
N LEU A 172 8.70 -5.62 -10.28
CA LEU A 172 8.39 -6.19 -8.97
C LEU A 172 9.68 -6.58 -8.26
N TYR A 173 9.77 -6.23 -7.00
CA TYR A 173 10.93 -6.54 -6.16
C TYR A 173 10.52 -7.33 -4.94
N ARG A 174 11.47 -8.06 -4.37
CA ARG A 174 11.30 -8.67 -3.06
C ARG A 174 12.58 -8.63 -2.24
N ILE A 175 12.43 -8.77 -0.94
CA ILE A 175 13.54 -8.90 0.01
C ILE A 175 13.12 -9.82 1.14
N ARG A 176 14.06 -10.60 1.67
CA ARG A 176 13.78 -11.38 2.88
C ARG A 176 13.57 -10.45 4.07
N THR A 177 12.57 -10.75 4.88
CA THR A 177 12.18 -9.90 6.01
C THR A 177 13.21 -9.89 7.13
N ASP A 178 14.07 -10.91 7.25
CA ASP A 178 15.18 -10.93 8.21
C ASP A 178 16.22 -9.83 7.91
N TYR A 179 16.49 -9.49 6.65
CA TYR A 179 17.32 -8.33 6.29
C TYR A 179 16.67 -7.00 6.69
N LEU A 180 15.35 -6.91 6.58
CA LEU A 180 14.61 -5.70 6.97
C LEU A 180 14.57 -5.54 8.50
N ARG A 181 14.43 -6.63 9.24
CA ARG A 181 14.34 -6.62 10.72
C ARG A 181 15.67 -6.44 11.42
N ASN A 182 16.78 -6.85 10.79
CA ASN A 182 18.11 -6.76 11.41
C ASN A 182 18.60 -5.32 11.44
N GLU A 183 18.52 -4.68 12.62
CA GLU A 183 18.96 -3.30 12.84
C GLU A 183 20.49 -3.14 12.74
N ALA A 184 21.25 -4.19 13.06
CA ALA A 184 22.70 -4.16 12.99
C ALA A 184 23.26 -4.39 11.57
N LEU A 185 22.39 -4.75 10.62
CA LEU A 185 22.83 -4.99 9.24
C LEU A 185 23.16 -3.67 8.54
N PRO A 186 24.38 -3.51 7.97
CA PRO A 186 24.72 -2.35 7.14
C PRO A 186 23.77 -2.18 5.94
N ASP A 187 23.53 -0.92 5.54
CA ASP A 187 22.59 -0.61 4.47
C ASP A 187 23.01 -1.19 3.12
N ASP A 188 24.30 -1.17 2.81
CA ASP A 188 24.85 -1.77 1.57
C ASP A 188 24.58 -3.28 1.46
N GLN A 189 24.63 -4.00 2.58
CA GLN A 189 24.30 -5.43 2.61
C GLN A 189 22.80 -5.68 2.47
N ARG A 190 21.97 -4.80 3.07
CA ARG A 190 20.51 -4.83 2.93
C ARG A 190 20.11 -4.54 1.48
N GLU A 191 20.70 -3.53 0.88
CA GLU A 191 20.47 -3.15 -0.52
C GLU A 191 20.88 -4.26 -1.48
N ALA A 192 22.01 -4.92 -1.25
CA ALA A 192 22.49 -6.05 -2.05
C ALA A 192 21.60 -7.30 -1.93
N ALA A 193 20.73 -7.39 -0.91
CA ALA A 193 19.80 -8.49 -0.71
C ALA A 193 18.45 -8.30 -1.43
N VAL A 194 18.23 -7.16 -2.08
CA VAL A 194 17.03 -6.91 -2.89
C VAL A 194 17.09 -7.75 -4.17
N GLU A 195 16.01 -8.48 -4.44
CA GLU A 195 15.85 -9.24 -5.67
C GLU A 195 14.92 -8.50 -6.64
N ASP A 196 15.40 -8.21 -7.84
CA ASP A 196 14.59 -7.72 -8.97
C ASP A 196 14.00 -8.95 -9.68
N LEU A 197 12.69 -9.08 -9.64
CA LEU A 197 11.98 -10.20 -10.26
C LEU A 197 11.65 -9.94 -11.73
N GLY A 198 11.92 -8.74 -12.24
CA GLY A 198 11.63 -8.33 -13.61
C GLY A 198 10.29 -7.61 -13.74
N GLN A 199 9.79 -7.59 -14.98
CA GLN A 199 8.59 -6.83 -15.34
C GLN A 199 7.32 -7.68 -15.25
N PHE A 200 6.31 -7.13 -14.61
CA PHE A 200 4.99 -7.72 -14.44
C PHE A 200 3.89 -6.67 -14.72
N ALA A 201 2.73 -6.81 -14.08
CA ALA A 201 1.65 -5.83 -14.17
C ALA A 201 2.01 -4.49 -13.50
N VAL A 202 1.48 -3.41 -14.02
CA VAL A 202 1.45 -2.13 -13.30
C VAL A 202 0.31 -2.20 -12.32
N THR A 203 0.62 -2.40 -11.06
CA THR A 203 -0.37 -2.61 -9.99
C THR A 203 -0.24 -1.56 -8.90
N ASP A 204 -1.33 -1.27 -8.22
CA ASP A 204 -1.40 -0.53 -6.98
C ASP A 204 -1.18 -1.52 -5.81
N GLY A 205 -2.22 -1.99 -5.15
CA GLY A 205 -2.08 -2.99 -4.10
C GLY A 205 -1.83 -4.41 -4.59
N MET A 206 -1.42 -5.27 -3.66
CA MET A 206 -1.12 -6.69 -3.89
C MET A 206 -1.51 -7.52 -2.67
N ILE A 207 -1.86 -8.80 -2.88
CA ILE A 207 -2.15 -9.73 -1.79
C ILE A 207 -1.73 -11.16 -2.13
N PHE A 208 -1.14 -11.87 -1.17
CA PHE A 208 -0.91 -13.31 -1.28
C PHE A 208 -2.13 -14.11 -0.82
N ASP A 209 -2.42 -15.21 -1.51
CA ASP A 209 -3.26 -16.26 -0.94
C ASP A 209 -2.43 -17.21 -0.06
N ILE A 210 -3.12 -18.12 0.62
CA ILE A 210 -2.49 -19.11 1.51
C ILE A 210 -1.56 -20.09 0.76
N ASN A 211 -1.73 -20.24 -0.55
CA ASN A 211 -0.92 -21.14 -1.39
C ASN A 211 0.30 -20.42 -1.99
N GLY A 212 0.52 -19.16 -1.64
CA GLY A 212 1.64 -18.35 -2.12
C GLY A 212 1.46 -17.77 -3.53
N ASN A 213 0.23 -17.73 -4.05
CA ASN A 213 -0.04 -16.96 -5.26
C ASN A 213 -0.20 -15.47 -4.91
N LEU A 214 0.47 -14.60 -5.65
CA LEU A 214 0.35 -13.15 -5.50
C LEU A 214 -0.64 -12.60 -6.52
N TYR A 215 -1.71 -11.98 -6.05
CA TYR A 215 -2.70 -11.30 -6.88
C TYR A 215 -2.35 -9.83 -7.02
N LEU A 216 -2.43 -9.34 -8.26
CA LEU A 216 -2.05 -8.00 -8.69
C LEU A 216 -3.14 -7.43 -9.59
N GLY A 217 -3.54 -6.19 -9.38
CA GLY A 217 -4.47 -5.51 -10.26
C GLY A 217 -3.73 -4.74 -11.34
N ASP A 218 -3.85 -5.18 -12.58
CA ASP A 218 -3.30 -4.48 -13.73
C ASP A 218 -4.24 -3.32 -14.13
N TYR A 219 -4.00 -2.14 -13.55
CA TYR A 219 -4.85 -0.97 -13.79
C TYR A 219 -4.63 -0.30 -15.16
N GLN A 220 -3.63 -0.77 -15.94
CA GLN A 220 -3.51 -0.36 -17.35
C GLN A 220 -4.51 -1.08 -18.25
N HIS A 221 -4.96 -2.29 -17.86
CA HIS A 221 -5.75 -3.18 -18.70
C HIS A 221 -7.06 -3.66 -18.05
N ASP A 222 -7.49 -3.00 -16.97
CA ASP A 222 -8.73 -3.32 -16.21
C ASP A 222 -8.87 -4.81 -15.88
N LYS A 223 -7.78 -5.41 -15.35
CA LYS A 223 -7.77 -6.84 -15.04
C LYS A 223 -7.05 -7.16 -13.73
N LEU A 224 -7.34 -8.36 -13.24
CA LEU A 224 -6.61 -9.00 -12.17
C LEU A 224 -5.74 -10.10 -12.76
N VAL A 225 -4.47 -10.13 -12.36
CA VAL A 225 -3.51 -11.17 -12.70
C VAL A 225 -3.02 -11.87 -11.43
N ARG A 226 -2.46 -13.06 -11.60
CA ARG A 226 -1.87 -13.85 -10.53
C ARG A 226 -0.46 -14.25 -10.88
N LEU A 227 0.48 -13.99 -9.99
CA LEU A 227 1.83 -14.53 -10.04
C LEU A 227 1.90 -15.79 -9.19
N THR A 228 2.15 -16.94 -9.82
CA THR A 228 2.27 -18.21 -9.09
C THR A 228 3.59 -18.33 -8.33
N PRO A 229 3.74 -19.27 -7.37
CA PRO A 229 5.02 -19.54 -6.71
C PRO A 229 6.18 -19.90 -7.66
N ALA A 230 5.85 -20.39 -8.87
CA ALA A 230 6.82 -20.64 -9.94
C ALA A 230 7.14 -19.39 -10.78
N HIS A 231 6.74 -18.21 -10.33
CA HIS A 231 6.88 -16.92 -11.01
C HIS A 231 6.25 -16.86 -12.42
N LYS A 232 5.19 -17.63 -12.64
CA LYS A 232 4.40 -17.57 -13.86
C LYS A 232 3.23 -16.59 -13.67
N LEU A 233 3.14 -15.58 -14.54
CA LEU A 233 2.02 -14.64 -14.57
C LEU A 233 0.85 -15.25 -15.35
N GLU A 234 -0.34 -15.18 -14.77
CA GLU A 234 -1.59 -15.72 -15.33
C GLU A 234 -2.70 -14.69 -15.21
N ASP A 235 -3.49 -14.54 -16.28
CA ASP A 235 -4.72 -13.74 -16.23
C ASP A 235 -5.78 -14.47 -15.38
N VAL A 236 -6.40 -13.74 -14.46
CA VAL A 236 -7.46 -14.26 -13.58
C VAL A 236 -8.82 -13.80 -14.08
N VAL A 237 -8.99 -12.50 -14.28
CA VAL A 237 -10.21 -11.89 -14.83
C VAL A 237 -9.87 -10.57 -15.51
N ALA A 238 -10.51 -10.28 -16.65
CA ALA A 238 -10.53 -8.97 -17.28
C ALA A 238 -11.97 -8.47 -17.29
N ASP A 239 -12.19 -7.26 -16.75
CA ASP A 239 -13.51 -6.69 -16.63
C ASP A 239 -13.39 -5.15 -16.59
N GLU A 240 -14.08 -4.47 -17.51
CA GLU A 240 -14.08 -2.99 -17.62
C GLU A 240 -14.54 -2.26 -16.36
N ARG A 241 -15.13 -2.96 -15.42
CA ARG A 241 -15.52 -2.42 -14.10
C ARG A 241 -14.35 -2.33 -13.12
N LEU A 242 -13.23 -3.01 -13.39
CA LEU A 242 -12.02 -2.98 -12.56
C LEU A 242 -11.18 -1.72 -12.83
N ILE A 243 -11.82 -0.55 -12.74
CA ILE A 243 -11.17 0.73 -12.97
C ILE A 243 -10.25 1.05 -11.79
N TRP A 244 -8.95 0.95 -12.01
CA TRP A 244 -7.92 1.12 -10.99
C TRP A 244 -8.15 0.21 -9.78
N PRO A 245 -8.00 -1.12 -9.94
CA PRO A 245 -8.08 -2.06 -8.81
C PRO A 245 -6.92 -1.78 -7.85
N ASP A 246 -7.27 -1.43 -6.62
CA ASP A 246 -6.40 -0.79 -5.65
C ASP A 246 -6.07 -1.71 -4.46
N SER A 247 -7.07 -2.05 -3.66
CA SER A 247 -6.86 -2.81 -2.43
C SER A 247 -7.60 -4.14 -2.45
N TYR A 248 -7.03 -5.13 -1.76
CA TYR A 248 -7.51 -6.50 -1.78
C TYR A 248 -7.69 -7.05 -0.38
N SER A 249 -8.67 -7.92 -0.22
CA SER A 249 -8.87 -8.71 1.00
C SER A 249 -9.37 -10.10 0.65
N MET A 250 -8.87 -11.11 1.35
CA MET A 250 -9.35 -12.48 1.21
C MET A 250 -10.20 -12.86 2.41
N SER A 251 -11.37 -13.43 2.13
CA SER A 251 -12.24 -13.96 3.17
C SER A 251 -12.04 -15.45 3.38
N THR A 252 -12.42 -15.91 4.56
CA THR A 252 -12.29 -17.34 4.95
C THR A 252 -13.19 -18.28 4.15
N ASP A 253 -14.19 -17.75 3.42
CA ASP A 253 -15.06 -18.50 2.53
C ASP A 253 -14.54 -18.56 1.08
N GLY A 254 -13.28 -18.12 0.85
CA GLY A 254 -12.56 -18.21 -0.41
C GLY A 254 -12.93 -17.16 -1.45
N TYR A 255 -13.46 -16.01 -1.02
CA TYR A 255 -13.65 -14.87 -1.91
C TYR A 255 -12.49 -13.89 -1.81
N LEU A 256 -12.05 -13.39 -2.96
CA LEU A 256 -11.20 -12.21 -3.07
C LEU A 256 -12.11 -10.98 -3.27
N TYR A 257 -11.97 -9.99 -2.39
CA TYR A 257 -12.60 -8.68 -2.49
C TYR A 257 -11.62 -7.69 -3.10
N ILE A 258 -12.13 -6.82 -3.97
CA ILE A 258 -11.35 -5.87 -4.77
C ILE A 258 -12.02 -4.51 -4.66
N SER A 259 -11.32 -3.51 -4.14
CA SER A 259 -11.75 -2.11 -4.24
C SER A 259 -11.21 -1.49 -5.53
N CYS A 260 -11.97 -0.57 -6.12
CA CYS A 260 -11.57 0.18 -7.31
C CYS A 260 -11.63 1.68 -7.00
N SER A 261 -10.46 2.32 -6.95
CA SER A 261 -10.33 3.72 -6.52
C SER A 261 -10.64 4.74 -7.61
N GLN A 262 -10.62 4.34 -8.89
CA GLN A 262 -10.86 5.19 -10.04
C GLN A 262 -9.93 6.45 -10.07
N ILE A 263 -8.67 6.31 -9.65
CA ILE A 263 -7.72 7.43 -9.58
C ILE A 263 -7.56 8.10 -10.94
N ASN A 264 -7.43 7.32 -12.02
CA ASN A 264 -7.33 7.80 -13.39
C ASN A 264 -8.55 8.62 -13.87
N LYS A 265 -9.67 8.55 -13.17
CA LYS A 265 -10.91 9.29 -13.49
C LYS A 265 -11.09 10.58 -12.65
N GLN A 266 -10.15 10.88 -11.76
CA GLN A 266 -10.20 12.12 -10.96
C GLN A 266 -9.95 13.38 -11.80
N PRO A 267 -10.43 14.56 -11.37
CA PRO A 267 -10.25 15.82 -12.08
C PRO A 267 -8.80 16.17 -12.40
N ASP A 268 -7.89 15.91 -11.46
CA ASP A 268 -6.46 16.20 -11.58
C ASP A 268 -5.78 15.54 -12.79
N TYR A 269 -6.32 14.40 -13.22
CA TYR A 269 -5.82 13.61 -14.35
C TYR A 269 -6.64 13.80 -15.63
N ASN A 270 -7.72 14.60 -15.57
CA ASN A 270 -8.69 14.79 -16.67
C ASN A 270 -9.03 16.27 -16.91
N GLU A 271 -8.04 17.16 -16.84
CA GLU A 271 -8.20 18.60 -17.17
C GLU A 271 -9.31 19.29 -16.34
N GLY A 272 -9.52 18.83 -15.10
CA GLY A 272 -10.55 19.34 -14.21
C GLY A 272 -11.90 18.62 -14.29
N GLU A 273 -12.09 17.70 -15.24
CA GLU A 273 -13.33 16.92 -15.37
C GLU A 273 -13.34 15.70 -14.43
N ASN A 274 -14.37 15.57 -13.60
CA ASN A 274 -14.58 14.41 -12.77
C ASN A 274 -15.29 13.29 -13.55
N LYS A 275 -14.55 12.27 -13.95
CA LYS A 275 -15.05 11.10 -14.70
C LYS A 275 -15.37 9.90 -13.83
N ARG A 276 -15.20 10.00 -12.52
CA ARG A 276 -15.52 8.91 -11.58
C ARG A 276 -17.01 8.62 -11.55
N THR A 277 -17.36 7.36 -11.45
CA THR A 277 -18.75 6.90 -11.26
C THR A 277 -19.02 6.60 -9.79
N THR A 278 -20.20 6.98 -9.32
CA THR A 278 -20.66 6.73 -7.95
C THR A 278 -21.98 5.96 -7.96
N PRO A 279 -22.23 5.13 -6.92
CA PRO A 279 -21.37 4.87 -5.75
C PRO A 279 -20.12 4.09 -6.13
N TYR A 280 -19.02 4.26 -5.36
CA TYR A 280 -17.88 3.37 -5.46
C TYR A 280 -18.31 1.93 -5.18
N ALA A 281 -17.69 0.98 -5.88
CA ALA A 281 -18.00 -0.43 -5.75
C ALA A 281 -16.82 -1.21 -5.16
N ILE A 282 -17.17 -2.21 -4.35
CA ILE A 282 -16.26 -3.30 -3.99
C ILE A 282 -16.76 -4.53 -4.73
N TYR A 283 -15.91 -5.08 -5.57
CA TYR A 283 -16.19 -6.32 -6.29
C TYR A 283 -15.70 -7.52 -5.48
N ARG A 284 -16.29 -8.69 -5.74
CA ARG A 284 -15.77 -9.94 -5.20
C ARG A 284 -15.85 -11.04 -6.23
N MET A 285 -14.89 -11.93 -6.20
CA MET A 285 -14.88 -13.13 -7.00
C MET A 285 -14.52 -14.35 -6.14
N LYS A 286 -15.11 -15.49 -6.44
CA LYS A 286 -14.71 -16.75 -5.83
C LYS A 286 -13.40 -17.20 -6.47
N LEU A 287 -12.38 -17.43 -5.63
CA LEU A 287 -11.16 -18.04 -6.12
C LEU A 287 -11.41 -19.52 -6.38
N PRO A 288 -10.73 -20.11 -7.39
CA PRO A 288 -10.81 -21.55 -7.60
C PRO A 288 -10.41 -22.29 -6.33
N ASP A 289 -11.16 -23.34 -5.99
CA ASP A 289 -10.75 -24.24 -4.92
C ASP A 289 -9.40 -24.87 -5.31
N THR A 290 -8.39 -24.65 -4.50
CA THR A 290 -7.03 -25.11 -4.73
C THR A 290 -6.74 -26.39 -3.95
#